data_7119ee27d38883a705a8b91c44cf1d3e
#
_entry.id   7119ee27d38883a705a8b91c44cf1d3e
#
_cell.length_a   1.000
_cell.length_b   1.000
_cell.length_c   1.000
_cell.angle_alpha   90.00
_cell.angle_beta   90.00
_cell.angle_gamma   90.00
#
_symmetry.space_group_name_H-M   'P 1'
#
loop_
_entity.id
_entity.type
_entity.pdbx_description
1 polymer ?
#
loop_
_entity_poly.entity_id
_entity_poly.type
_entity_poly.pdbx_seq_one_letter_code
_entity_poly.pdbx_strand_id
1 'polypeptide(L)'
;MTARPTSPWRERLASPLTWHYAGFAVLLALVIGLAVRFGLDWAATNGRSTDALAGKQIELKAMDLQTAPLRGLDKRVAIARADIKTFYEKRIPASYSSFATRVGELEVASGVRLSRLQYTQGPPGADLTEISLDAGITGTYPLLMHFINSVERDQNFFVIRTMALTGQQGGIVSLRLKVSTWLRPADAEASGLPPTPSSDEKTDEPTQPSQLPPARTSKEGE
;
A
#
# COMPACT_ATOMS: atom_id res chain seq x y z
N MET A 1 53.97 -68.56 -75.40
CA MET A 1 53.66 -67.10 -75.52
C MET A 1 52.22 -66.93 -75.09
N THR A 2 52.05 -66.48 -73.82
CA THR A 2 50.70 -66.30 -73.20
C THR A 2 50.34 -64.80 -73.24
N ALA A 3 49.36 -64.45 -74.09
CA ALA A 3 48.75 -63.12 -74.12
C ALA A 3 47.89 -62.91 -72.90
N ARG A 4 48.20 -61.90 -72.09
CA ARG A 4 47.36 -61.46 -70.94
C ARG A 4 46.09 -60.80 -71.50
N PRO A 5 44.94 -61.12 -71.01
CA PRO A 5 43.70 -60.44 -71.40
C PRO A 5 43.72 -59.03 -70.81
N THR A 6 43.71 -58.02 -71.63
CA THR A 6 43.52 -56.66 -71.27
C THR A 6 42.06 -56.46 -70.85
N SER A 7 41.78 -56.01 -69.62
CA SER A 7 40.42 -55.82 -69.09
C SER A 7 39.67 -54.75 -69.89
N PRO A 8 38.47 -54.98 -70.33
CA PRO A 8 37.69 -54.06 -71.19
C PRO A 8 37.35 -52.72 -70.55
N TRP A 9 37.58 -52.59 -69.27
CA TRP A 9 37.36 -51.37 -68.53
C TRP A 9 38.38 -50.23 -68.78
N ARG A 10 39.65 -50.60 -69.13
CA ARG A 10 40.71 -49.61 -69.39
C ARG A 10 40.55 -48.94 -70.79
N GLU A 11 40.01 -49.61 -71.73
CA GLU A 11 39.72 -49.00 -73.06
C GLU A 11 38.53 -48.06 -73.07
N ARG A 12 37.52 -48.29 -72.23
CA ARG A 12 36.42 -47.37 -72.03
C ARG A 12 36.82 -46.09 -71.33
N LEU A 13 37.83 -46.13 -70.45
CA LEU A 13 38.35 -44.93 -69.74
C LEU A 13 39.24 -44.07 -70.62
N ALA A 14 39.69 -44.57 -71.79
CA ALA A 14 40.60 -43.82 -72.70
C ALA A 14 39.89 -43.04 -73.78
N SER A 15 38.56 -43.10 -73.92
CA SER A 15 37.85 -42.34 -74.93
C SER A 15 37.65 -40.86 -74.47
N PRO A 16 37.91 -39.91 -75.41
CA PRO A 16 37.76 -38.46 -75.03
C PRO A 16 36.34 -38.11 -74.64
N LEU A 17 35.34 -38.89 -75.02
CA LEU A 17 33.94 -38.70 -74.70
C LEU A 17 33.66 -39.01 -73.18
N THR A 18 34.31 -40.05 -72.60
CA THR A 18 34.15 -40.41 -71.22
C THR A 18 34.74 -39.36 -70.28
N TRP A 19 35.77 -38.65 -70.68
CA TRP A 19 36.35 -37.54 -69.92
C TRP A 19 35.40 -36.35 -69.85
N HIS A 20 34.63 -36.08 -70.92
CA HIS A 20 33.61 -35.01 -70.90
C HIS A 20 32.45 -35.38 -70.02
N TYR A 21 31.99 -36.62 -69.98
CA TYR A 21 30.94 -37.08 -69.07
C TYR A 21 31.43 -37.09 -67.63
N ALA A 22 32.65 -37.49 -67.34
CA ALA A 22 33.23 -37.45 -66.03
C ALA A 22 33.39 -36.00 -65.51
N GLY A 23 33.86 -35.11 -66.38
CA GLY A 23 33.96 -33.69 -66.05
C GLY A 23 32.58 -33.04 -65.74
N PHE A 24 31.59 -33.39 -66.57
CA PHE A 24 30.23 -32.89 -66.36
C PHE A 24 29.61 -33.46 -65.05
N ALA A 25 29.84 -34.74 -64.77
CA ALA A 25 29.35 -35.35 -63.53
C ALA A 25 29.97 -34.71 -62.25
N VAL A 26 31.28 -34.42 -62.32
CA VAL A 26 31.96 -33.70 -61.21
C VAL A 26 31.44 -32.28 -61.06
N LEU A 27 31.23 -31.57 -62.16
CA LEU A 27 30.70 -30.21 -62.15
C LEU A 27 29.25 -30.19 -61.64
N LEU A 28 28.41 -31.15 -62.04
CA LEU A 28 27.05 -31.30 -61.56
C LEU A 28 27.03 -31.61 -60.07
N ALA A 29 27.88 -32.53 -59.61
CA ALA A 29 28.00 -32.85 -58.18
C ALA A 29 28.43 -31.63 -57.34
N LEU A 30 29.33 -30.80 -57.88
CA LEU A 30 29.81 -29.58 -57.23
C LEU A 30 28.68 -28.52 -57.12
N VAL A 31 27.91 -28.36 -58.24
CA VAL A 31 26.76 -27.42 -58.23
C VAL A 31 25.70 -27.88 -57.27
N ILE A 32 25.35 -29.18 -57.22
CA ILE A 32 24.40 -29.72 -56.25
C ILE A 32 24.91 -29.54 -54.82
N GLY A 33 26.21 -29.82 -54.55
CA GLY A 33 26.81 -29.63 -53.25
C GLY A 33 26.75 -28.17 -52.76
N LEU A 34 27.06 -27.21 -53.67
CA LEU A 34 26.95 -25.79 -53.39
C LEU A 34 25.51 -25.35 -53.17
N ALA A 35 24.55 -25.85 -53.95
CA ALA A 35 23.12 -25.52 -53.78
C ALA A 35 22.58 -26.02 -52.45
N VAL A 36 22.91 -27.26 -52.06
CA VAL A 36 22.53 -27.82 -50.77
C VAL A 36 23.15 -27.02 -49.59
N ARG A 37 24.44 -26.72 -49.70
CA ARG A 37 25.13 -25.92 -48.67
C ARG A 37 24.51 -24.53 -48.55
N PHE A 38 24.28 -23.85 -49.63
CA PHE A 38 23.66 -22.53 -49.66
C PHE A 38 22.20 -22.58 -49.10
N GLY A 39 21.44 -23.58 -49.45
CA GLY A 39 20.09 -23.78 -48.95
C GLY A 39 20.05 -24.02 -47.42
N LEU A 40 20.98 -24.81 -46.90
CA LEU A 40 21.10 -25.06 -45.45
C LEU A 40 21.54 -23.81 -44.70
N ASP A 41 22.53 -23.06 -45.21
CA ASP A 41 22.98 -21.83 -44.61
C ASP A 41 21.89 -20.74 -44.63
N TRP A 42 21.12 -20.67 -45.73
CA TRP A 42 19.98 -19.74 -45.83
C TRP A 42 18.84 -20.09 -44.84
N ALA A 43 18.48 -21.40 -44.76
CA ALA A 43 17.48 -21.86 -43.79
C ALA A 43 17.90 -21.64 -42.35
N ALA A 44 19.21 -21.85 -42.01
CA ALA A 44 19.75 -21.59 -40.66
C ALA A 44 19.77 -20.10 -40.32
N THR A 45 19.98 -19.24 -41.30
CA THR A 45 20.02 -17.79 -41.08
C THR A 45 18.62 -17.21 -40.87
N ASN A 46 17.64 -17.67 -41.64
CA ASN A 46 16.25 -17.27 -41.51
C ASN A 46 15.62 -17.78 -40.19
N GLY A 47 15.95 -19.02 -39.78
CA GLY A 47 15.51 -19.53 -38.47
C GLY A 47 16.01 -18.68 -37.31
N ARG A 48 17.29 -18.32 -37.34
CA ARG A 48 17.89 -17.47 -36.28
C ARG A 48 17.30 -16.06 -36.18
N SER A 49 16.94 -15.49 -37.35
CA SER A 49 16.32 -14.14 -37.39
C SER A 49 14.89 -14.14 -36.82
N THR A 50 14.11 -15.18 -37.13
CA THR A 50 12.76 -15.31 -36.57
C THR A 50 12.75 -15.60 -35.10
N ASP A 51 13.67 -16.43 -34.60
CA ASP A 51 13.82 -16.70 -33.18
C ASP A 51 14.30 -15.47 -32.39
N ALA A 52 15.21 -14.69 -32.96
CA ALA A 52 15.69 -13.44 -32.38
C ALA A 52 14.56 -12.37 -32.29
N LEU A 53 13.71 -12.30 -33.32
CA LEU A 53 12.54 -11.42 -33.31
C LEU A 53 11.49 -11.88 -32.30
N ALA A 54 11.24 -13.18 -32.21
CA ALA A 54 10.33 -13.75 -31.22
C ALA A 54 10.84 -13.48 -29.77
N GLY A 55 12.14 -13.66 -29.55
CA GLY A 55 12.77 -13.34 -28.27
C GLY A 55 12.59 -11.87 -27.87
N LYS A 56 12.84 -10.93 -28.79
CA LYS A 56 12.61 -9.50 -28.53
C LYS A 56 11.15 -9.14 -28.30
N GLN A 57 10.21 -9.82 -28.98
CA GLN A 57 8.78 -9.61 -28.73
C GLN A 57 8.36 -10.08 -27.35
N ILE A 58 8.91 -11.20 -26.87
CA ILE A 58 8.67 -11.70 -25.52
C ILE A 58 9.24 -10.72 -24.47
N GLU A 59 10.45 -10.23 -24.70
CA GLU A 59 11.09 -9.24 -23.83
C GLU A 59 10.28 -7.93 -23.76
N LEU A 60 9.84 -7.42 -24.90
CA LEU A 60 8.97 -6.23 -24.94
C LEU A 60 7.64 -6.46 -24.21
N LYS A 61 7.01 -7.63 -24.40
CA LYS A 61 5.78 -7.97 -23.68
C LYS A 61 6.03 -8.10 -22.18
N ALA A 62 7.16 -8.66 -21.76
CA ALA A 62 7.52 -8.74 -20.35
C ALA A 62 7.73 -7.34 -19.74
N MET A 63 8.42 -6.44 -20.43
CA MET A 63 8.57 -5.04 -20.02
C MET A 63 7.23 -4.32 -19.98
N ASP A 64 6.36 -4.53 -20.97
CA ASP A 64 5.02 -3.96 -20.99
C ASP A 64 4.16 -4.42 -19.80
N LEU A 65 4.23 -5.69 -19.44
CA LEU A 65 3.54 -6.23 -18.27
C LEU A 65 4.08 -5.65 -16.96
N GLN A 66 5.40 -5.46 -16.86
CA GLN A 66 6.03 -4.84 -15.69
C GLN A 66 5.69 -3.35 -15.57
N THR A 67 5.57 -2.65 -16.69
CA THR A 67 5.26 -1.21 -16.72
C THR A 67 3.76 -0.91 -16.76
N ALA A 68 2.91 -1.90 -17.08
CA ALA A 68 1.46 -1.74 -17.12
C ALA A 68 0.86 -1.11 -15.85
N PRO A 69 1.24 -1.51 -14.62
CA PRO A 69 0.72 -0.89 -13.39
C PRO A 69 1.16 0.58 -13.22
N LEU A 70 2.27 0.97 -13.85
CA LEU A 70 2.77 2.35 -13.80
C LEU A 70 2.11 3.27 -14.84
N ARG A 71 1.45 2.71 -15.84
CA ARG A 71 0.74 3.49 -16.86
C ARG A 71 -0.43 4.24 -16.24
N GLY A 72 -0.44 5.55 -16.42
CA GLY A 72 -1.46 6.43 -15.85
C GLY A 72 -1.31 6.74 -14.36
N LEU A 73 -0.17 6.37 -13.74
CA LEU A 73 0.14 6.72 -12.35
C LEU A 73 0.10 8.24 -12.14
N ASP A 74 0.61 9.02 -13.08
CA ASP A 74 0.59 10.49 -13.02
C ASP A 74 -0.85 11.02 -12.89
N LYS A 75 -1.77 10.49 -13.69
CA LYS A 75 -3.19 10.86 -13.60
C LYS A 75 -3.80 10.44 -12.27
N ARG A 76 -3.49 9.22 -11.79
CA ARG A 76 -3.97 8.74 -10.49
C ARG A 76 -3.44 9.58 -9.33
N VAL A 77 -2.17 9.95 -9.37
CA VAL A 77 -1.55 10.84 -8.37
C VAL A 77 -2.18 12.22 -8.40
N ALA A 78 -2.44 12.78 -9.59
CA ALA A 78 -3.12 14.08 -9.71
C ALA A 78 -4.55 14.03 -9.14
N ILE A 79 -5.32 12.99 -9.45
CA ILE A 79 -6.67 12.78 -8.89
C ILE A 79 -6.59 12.61 -7.37
N ALA A 80 -5.70 11.74 -6.88
CA ALA A 80 -5.56 11.50 -5.44
C ALA A 80 -5.19 12.79 -4.68
N ARG A 81 -4.31 13.64 -5.24
CA ARG A 81 -3.99 14.94 -4.65
C ARG A 81 -5.19 15.89 -4.62
N ALA A 82 -5.99 15.91 -5.68
CA ALA A 82 -7.22 16.71 -5.71
C ALA A 82 -8.26 16.20 -4.70
N ASP A 83 -8.40 14.89 -4.57
CA ASP A 83 -9.30 14.26 -3.59
C ASP A 83 -8.84 14.54 -2.14
N ILE A 84 -7.54 14.43 -1.86
CA ILE A 84 -6.96 14.79 -0.57
C ILE A 84 -7.21 16.26 -0.24
N LYS A 85 -6.97 17.17 -1.18
CA LYS A 85 -7.24 18.59 -0.99
C LYS A 85 -8.71 18.83 -0.67
N THR A 86 -9.62 18.23 -1.44
CA THR A 86 -11.06 18.34 -1.23
C THR A 86 -11.48 17.78 0.12
N PHE A 87 -10.88 16.66 0.55
CA PHE A 87 -11.11 16.07 1.87
C PHE A 87 -10.69 17.05 2.99
N TYR A 88 -9.49 17.63 2.89
CA TYR A 88 -9.00 18.58 3.89
C TYR A 88 -9.87 19.84 3.96
N GLU A 89 -10.34 20.35 2.82
CA GLU A 89 -11.18 21.54 2.78
C GLU A 89 -12.59 21.31 3.31
N LYS A 90 -13.16 20.14 3.07
CA LYS A 90 -14.57 19.85 3.39
C LYS A 90 -14.78 19.10 4.69
N ARG A 91 -13.80 18.26 5.10
CA ARG A 91 -13.98 17.31 6.18
C ARG A 91 -13.14 17.65 7.43
N ILE A 92 -12.05 18.38 7.26
CA ILE A 92 -11.21 18.79 8.38
C ILE A 92 -11.71 20.14 8.89
N PRO A 93 -12.04 20.28 10.21
CA PRO A 93 -12.43 21.55 10.78
C PRO A 93 -11.34 22.62 10.59
N ALA A 94 -11.76 23.84 10.28
CA ALA A 94 -10.82 24.94 10.06
C ALA A 94 -10.17 25.45 11.36
N SER A 95 -10.81 25.21 12.50
CA SER A 95 -10.29 25.61 13.82
C SER A 95 -10.90 24.78 14.92
N TYR A 96 -10.28 24.82 16.10
CA TYR A 96 -10.85 24.24 17.32
C TYR A 96 -12.23 24.77 17.63
N SER A 97 -12.44 26.09 17.50
CA SER A 97 -13.75 26.72 17.80
C SER A 97 -14.84 26.21 16.85
N SER A 98 -14.56 26.00 15.58
CA SER A 98 -15.53 25.43 14.63
C SER A 98 -15.91 24.00 14.99
N PHE A 99 -14.93 23.21 15.45
CA PHE A 99 -15.17 21.85 15.98
C PHE A 99 -16.05 21.88 17.23
N ALA A 100 -15.72 22.72 18.21
CA ALA A 100 -16.48 22.83 19.46
C ALA A 100 -17.93 23.30 19.19
N THR A 101 -18.11 24.29 18.33
CA THR A 101 -19.43 24.77 17.90
C THR A 101 -20.23 23.63 17.26
N ARG A 102 -19.60 22.84 16.37
CA ARG A 102 -20.30 21.73 15.72
C ARG A 102 -20.75 20.66 16.70
N VAL A 103 -19.95 20.33 17.70
CA VAL A 103 -20.33 19.38 18.76
C VAL A 103 -21.53 19.91 19.55
N GLY A 104 -21.55 21.22 19.88
CA GLY A 104 -22.69 21.86 20.54
C GLY A 104 -23.97 21.85 19.68
N GLU A 105 -23.86 22.07 18.37
CA GLU A 105 -24.99 21.95 17.45
C GLU A 105 -25.58 20.53 17.44
N LEU A 106 -24.72 19.50 17.41
CA LEU A 106 -25.12 18.10 17.47
C LEU A 106 -25.81 17.73 18.79
N GLU A 107 -25.34 18.31 19.91
CA GLU A 107 -26.00 18.18 21.23
C GLU A 107 -27.42 18.70 21.18
N VAL A 108 -27.59 19.94 20.75
CA VAL A 108 -28.91 20.60 20.67
C VAL A 108 -29.84 19.86 19.72
N ALA A 109 -29.34 19.51 18.52
CA ALA A 109 -30.13 18.81 17.51
C ALA A 109 -30.61 17.43 17.95
N SER A 110 -29.80 16.73 18.75
CA SER A 110 -30.12 15.40 19.25
C SER A 110 -30.92 15.40 20.55
N GLY A 111 -31.03 16.54 21.24
CA GLY A 111 -31.76 16.67 22.49
C GLY A 111 -31.11 15.94 23.67
N VAL A 112 -29.84 15.65 23.58
CA VAL A 112 -29.02 15.09 24.66
C VAL A 112 -28.45 16.21 25.53
N ARG A 113 -27.92 15.89 26.70
CA ARG A 113 -27.26 16.84 27.58
C ARG A 113 -25.81 16.47 27.79
N LEU A 114 -24.89 17.36 27.42
CA LEU A 114 -23.47 17.25 27.72
C LEU A 114 -23.23 17.63 29.18
N SER A 115 -22.65 16.70 29.94
CA SER A 115 -22.34 16.91 31.35
C SER A 115 -20.88 17.20 31.60
N ARG A 116 -20.00 16.73 30.71
CA ARG A 116 -18.56 16.94 30.77
C ARG A 116 -17.99 17.03 29.37
N LEU A 117 -17.11 18.00 29.16
CA LEU A 117 -16.34 18.16 27.91
C LEU A 117 -14.90 18.43 28.28
N GLN A 118 -14.01 17.61 27.79
CA GLN A 118 -12.58 17.82 27.95
C GLN A 118 -11.89 17.62 26.60
N TYR A 119 -11.17 18.62 26.17
CA TYR A 119 -10.39 18.60 24.94
C TYR A 119 -8.92 18.47 25.26
N THR A 120 -8.22 17.64 24.53
CA THR A 120 -6.78 17.47 24.62
C THR A 120 -6.17 17.37 23.23
N GLN A 121 -4.96 17.89 23.09
CA GLN A 121 -4.21 17.88 21.86
C GLN A 121 -3.20 16.72 21.88
N GLY A 122 -3.19 15.90 20.84
CA GLY A 122 -2.17 14.87 20.64
C GLY A 122 -0.82 15.45 20.22
N PRO A 123 0.21 14.61 20.11
CA PRO A 123 1.50 15.06 19.61
C PRO A 123 1.35 15.65 18.20
N PRO A 124 2.08 16.71 17.86
CA PRO A 124 2.03 17.32 16.55
C PRO A 124 2.45 16.31 15.48
N GLY A 125 1.59 16.09 14.52
CA GLY A 125 1.87 15.28 13.34
C GLY A 125 2.47 16.11 12.21
N ALA A 126 3.03 15.46 11.18
CA ALA A 126 3.60 16.15 10.01
C ALA A 126 2.56 16.96 9.23
N ASP A 127 1.38 16.37 8.99
CA ASP A 127 0.32 16.98 8.18
C ASP A 127 -0.91 17.36 9.00
N LEU A 128 -1.20 16.63 10.06
CA LEU A 128 -2.39 16.80 10.90
C LEU A 128 -2.05 16.53 12.37
N THR A 129 -2.67 17.28 13.26
CA THR A 129 -2.60 17.08 14.71
C THR A 129 -3.94 16.57 15.22
N GLU A 130 -3.93 15.50 15.99
CA GLU A 130 -5.14 14.91 16.57
C GLU A 130 -5.64 15.77 17.73
N ILE A 131 -6.93 16.05 17.74
CA ILE A 131 -7.64 16.63 18.89
C ILE A 131 -8.60 15.58 19.43
N SER A 132 -8.46 15.24 20.69
CA SER A 132 -9.36 14.30 21.38
C SER A 132 -10.36 15.05 22.23
N LEU A 133 -11.62 14.65 22.14
CA LEU A 133 -12.71 15.06 23.00
C LEU A 133 -13.13 13.90 23.89
N ASP A 134 -13.10 14.08 25.21
CA ASP A 134 -13.73 13.16 26.19
C ASP A 134 -15.02 13.84 26.67
N ALA A 135 -16.14 13.26 26.32
CA ALA A 135 -17.47 13.79 26.59
C ALA A 135 -18.28 12.85 27.49
N GLY A 136 -18.88 13.41 28.53
CA GLY A 136 -19.96 12.77 29.30
C GLY A 136 -21.29 13.28 28.79
N ILE A 137 -22.19 12.39 28.38
CA ILE A 137 -23.47 12.71 27.74
C ILE A 137 -24.58 11.97 28.49
N THR A 138 -25.68 12.64 28.76
CA THR A 138 -26.84 12.03 29.42
C THR A 138 -28.10 12.23 28.60
N GLY A 139 -28.95 11.21 28.58
CA GLY A 139 -30.19 11.25 27.85
C GLY A 139 -30.94 9.89 27.89
N THR A 140 -32.04 9.80 27.21
CA THR A 140 -32.69 8.50 26.98
C THR A 140 -31.93 7.74 25.91
N TYR A 141 -32.01 6.42 25.92
CA TYR A 141 -31.29 5.59 24.93
C TYR A 141 -31.55 5.98 23.47
N PRO A 142 -32.78 6.25 23.02
CA PRO A 142 -33.01 6.69 21.64
C PRO A 142 -32.31 8.01 21.27
N LEU A 143 -32.28 8.99 22.17
CA LEU A 143 -31.64 10.28 21.96
C LEU A 143 -30.11 10.12 21.85
N LEU A 144 -29.52 9.25 22.70
CA LEU A 144 -28.11 8.93 22.63
C LEU A 144 -27.73 8.23 21.34
N MET A 145 -28.55 7.29 20.86
CA MET A 145 -28.35 6.63 19.55
C MET A 145 -28.45 7.61 18.38
N HIS A 146 -29.41 8.53 18.47
CA HIS A 146 -29.54 9.61 17.47
C HIS A 146 -28.30 10.51 17.47
N PHE A 147 -27.78 10.88 18.64
CA PHE A 147 -26.56 11.67 18.76
C PHE A 147 -25.36 10.95 18.17
N ILE A 148 -25.12 9.68 18.52
CA ILE A 148 -24.01 8.88 17.99
C ILE A 148 -24.09 8.81 16.44
N ASN A 149 -25.27 8.49 15.91
CA ASN A 149 -25.47 8.42 14.46
C ASN A 149 -25.26 9.79 13.78
N SER A 150 -25.61 10.89 14.45
CA SER A 150 -25.37 12.24 13.93
C SER A 150 -23.88 12.58 13.90
N VAL A 151 -23.11 12.16 14.92
CA VAL A 151 -21.65 12.32 14.95
C VAL A 151 -20.98 11.49 13.84
N GLU A 152 -21.40 10.24 13.64
CA GLU A 152 -20.82 9.36 12.62
C GLU A 152 -21.11 9.85 11.18
N ARG A 153 -22.24 10.50 10.96
CA ARG A 153 -22.66 11.00 9.65
C ARG A 153 -22.34 12.47 9.42
N ASP A 154 -21.63 13.10 10.33
CA ASP A 154 -21.31 14.52 10.22
C ASP A 154 -20.42 14.83 9.01
N GLN A 155 -20.50 16.08 8.55
CA GLN A 155 -19.62 16.57 7.48
C GLN A 155 -18.17 16.63 7.93
N ASN A 156 -17.93 16.99 9.19
CA ASN A 156 -16.59 16.96 9.77
C ASN A 156 -16.14 15.52 10.02
N PHE A 157 -14.84 15.31 9.88
CA PHE A 157 -14.25 14.00 10.09
C PHE A 157 -14.08 13.71 11.59
N PHE A 158 -15.02 12.95 12.14
CA PHE A 158 -15.02 12.48 13.53
C PHE A 158 -14.76 10.98 13.59
N VAL A 159 -13.92 10.56 14.51
CA VAL A 159 -13.66 9.14 14.79
C VAL A 159 -14.01 8.83 16.24
N ILE A 160 -14.97 7.98 16.47
CA ILE A 160 -15.30 7.48 17.80
C ILE A 160 -14.22 6.46 18.21
N ARG A 161 -13.47 6.79 19.25
CA ARG A 161 -12.40 5.93 19.80
C ARG A 161 -12.91 4.94 20.81
N THR A 162 -13.68 5.45 21.77
CA THR A 162 -14.26 4.63 22.84
C THR A 162 -15.66 5.11 23.16
N MET A 163 -16.51 4.18 23.53
CA MET A 163 -17.90 4.43 23.92
C MET A 163 -18.26 3.50 25.07
N ALA A 164 -18.75 4.05 26.15
CA ALA A 164 -19.26 3.29 27.29
C ALA A 164 -20.61 3.82 27.73
N LEU A 165 -21.62 2.95 27.78
CA LEU A 165 -22.96 3.26 28.24
C LEU A 165 -23.18 2.68 29.65
N THR A 166 -23.75 3.50 30.55
CA THR A 166 -24.11 3.08 31.89
C THR A 166 -25.56 3.47 32.15
N GLY A 167 -26.37 2.50 32.43
CA GLY A 167 -27.76 2.74 32.81
C GLY A 167 -27.87 3.45 34.17
N GLN A 168 -28.78 4.42 34.27
CA GLN A 168 -29.13 5.11 35.48
C GLN A 168 -30.62 4.84 35.81
N GLN A 169 -31.04 5.15 37.02
CA GLN A 169 -32.44 5.01 37.40
C GLN A 169 -33.33 5.96 36.59
N GLY A 170 -34.58 5.54 36.33
CA GLY A 170 -35.54 6.38 35.63
C GLY A 170 -35.41 6.40 34.09
N GLY A 171 -34.77 5.41 33.47
CA GLY A 171 -34.66 5.31 32.01
C GLY A 171 -33.63 6.27 31.38
N ILE A 172 -32.88 6.99 32.21
CA ILE A 172 -31.77 7.83 31.77
C ILE A 172 -30.51 6.97 31.63
N VAL A 173 -29.75 7.20 30.59
CA VAL A 173 -28.49 6.52 30.33
C VAL A 173 -27.37 7.57 30.29
N SER A 174 -26.24 7.24 30.87
CA SER A 174 -25.02 8.02 30.75
C SER A 174 -24.11 7.39 29.71
N LEU A 175 -23.67 8.17 28.76
CA LEU A 175 -22.72 7.81 27.72
C LEU A 175 -21.40 8.53 28.00
N ARG A 176 -20.33 7.77 28.12
CA ARG A 176 -18.98 8.30 28.03
C ARG A 176 -18.46 8.04 26.63
N LEU A 177 -18.09 9.11 25.94
CA LEU A 177 -17.69 9.08 24.55
C LEU A 177 -16.34 9.76 24.37
N LYS A 178 -15.40 9.07 23.74
CA LYS A 178 -14.15 9.67 23.29
C LYS A 178 -14.15 9.75 21.78
N VAL A 179 -14.08 10.97 21.27
CA VAL A 179 -14.06 11.29 19.83
C VAL A 179 -12.76 11.96 19.46
N SER A 180 -12.16 11.58 18.36
CA SER A 180 -11.00 12.26 17.79
C SER A 180 -11.39 12.96 16.49
N THR A 181 -10.82 14.13 16.28
CA THR A 181 -10.78 14.85 15.02
C THR A 181 -9.36 15.32 14.76
N TRP A 182 -9.10 15.88 13.60
CA TRP A 182 -7.78 16.36 13.23
C TRP A 182 -7.86 17.82 12.80
N LEU A 183 -6.86 18.59 13.18
CA LEU A 183 -6.64 19.95 12.71
C LEU A 183 -5.31 20.04 11.98
N ARG A 184 -5.15 21.06 11.17
CA ARG A 184 -3.83 21.40 10.62
C ARG A 184 -2.90 21.83 11.75
N PRO A 185 -1.58 21.57 11.68
CA PRO A 185 -0.67 21.87 12.79
C PRO A 185 -0.75 23.33 13.28
N ALA A 186 -0.80 24.28 12.34
CA ALA A 186 -0.92 25.71 12.69
C ALA A 186 -2.24 26.04 13.44
N ASP A 187 -3.35 25.42 13.06
CA ASP A 187 -4.65 25.61 13.68
C ASP A 187 -4.73 24.92 15.05
N ALA A 188 -4.01 23.79 15.19
CA ALA A 188 -3.89 23.08 16.46
C ALA A 188 -3.04 23.86 17.48
N GLU A 189 -1.90 24.41 17.07
CA GLU A 189 -1.05 25.28 17.90
C GLU A 189 -1.80 26.53 18.35
N ALA A 190 -2.55 27.15 17.45
CA ALA A 190 -3.38 28.31 17.75
C ALA A 190 -4.52 28.00 18.74
N SER A 191 -4.90 26.72 18.91
CA SER A 191 -5.97 26.32 19.83
C SER A 191 -5.62 26.49 21.32
N GLY A 192 -4.34 26.42 21.66
CA GLY A 192 -3.87 26.50 23.07
C GLY A 192 -4.35 25.33 23.92
N LEU A 193 -4.75 24.22 23.36
CA LEU A 193 -5.25 23.07 24.12
C LEU A 193 -4.13 22.36 24.88
N PRO A 194 -4.43 21.79 26.07
CA PRO A 194 -3.47 21.01 26.83
C PRO A 194 -3.10 19.74 26.08
N PRO A 195 -1.83 19.28 26.15
CA PRO A 195 -1.41 18.04 25.53
C PRO A 195 -2.13 16.83 26.15
N THR A 196 -2.34 15.81 25.38
CA THR A 196 -2.83 14.53 25.87
C THR A 196 -1.77 13.93 26.80
N PRO A 197 -2.11 13.56 28.05
CA PRO A 197 -1.16 12.92 28.93
C PRO A 197 -0.62 11.64 28.27
N SER A 198 0.70 11.56 28.12
CA SER A 198 1.35 10.37 27.61
C SER A 198 1.13 9.23 28.59
N SER A 199 0.90 8.03 28.10
CA SER A 199 0.74 6.83 28.94
C SER A 199 1.99 6.52 29.78
N ASP A 200 3.10 7.16 29.48
CA ASP A 200 4.40 6.99 30.15
C ASP A 200 4.53 7.82 31.41
N GLU A 201 3.66 8.83 31.65
CA GLU A 201 3.71 9.70 32.83
C GLU A 201 3.06 9.10 34.09
N LYS A 202 2.62 7.84 34.02
CA LYS A 202 1.98 7.15 35.16
C LYS A 202 2.96 6.40 36.07
N THR A 203 4.26 6.55 35.87
CA THR A 203 5.27 5.78 36.62
C THR A 203 6.11 6.59 37.59
N ASP A 204 5.87 7.88 37.75
CA ASP A 204 6.54 8.69 38.77
C ASP A 204 5.58 9.12 39.89
N GLU A 205 4.90 8.16 40.52
CA GLU A 205 4.41 8.34 41.88
C GLU A 205 5.63 8.14 42.79
N PRO A 206 6.07 9.19 43.55
CA PRO A 206 7.17 9.03 44.46
C PRO A 206 6.76 8.00 45.51
N THR A 207 7.40 6.86 45.50
CA THR A 207 7.35 5.84 46.55
C THR A 207 7.74 6.55 47.85
N GLN A 208 6.76 6.96 48.66
CA GLN A 208 7.00 7.36 50.02
C GLN A 208 7.68 6.18 50.73
N PRO A 209 8.86 6.38 51.35
CA PRO A 209 9.47 5.33 52.14
C PRO A 209 8.52 5.00 53.28
N SER A 210 8.04 3.74 53.29
CA SER A 210 7.28 3.16 54.39
C SER A 210 8.03 3.43 55.72
N GLN A 211 7.55 4.37 56.51
CA GLN A 211 7.99 4.51 57.87
C GLN A 211 7.53 3.28 58.65
N LEU A 212 8.46 2.36 58.91
CA LEU A 212 8.27 1.30 59.88
C LEU A 212 7.95 1.95 61.24
N PRO A 213 6.91 1.53 61.96
CA PRO A 213 6.65 1.94 63.30
C PRO A 213 7.79 1.45 64.22
N PRO A 214 8.25 2.27 65.23
CA PRO A 214 9.32 1.88 66.10
C PRO A 214 8.95 0.67 66.95
N ALA A 215 9.86 -0.29 67.01
CA ALA A 215 9.77 -1.48 67.84
C ALA A 215 9.51 -1.08 69.31
N ARG A 216 8.41 -1.55 69.88
CA ARG A 216 8.17 -1.51 71.34
C ARG A 216 9.18 -2.42 72.01
N THR A 217 10.12 -1.85 72.69
CA THR A 217 10.96 -2.53 73.69
C THR A 217 10.08 -2.90 74.88
N SER A 218 9.77 -4.15 75.03
CA SER A 218 9.26 -4.75 76.26
C SER A 218 10.39 -4.72 77.28
N LYS A 219 10.24 -3.88 78.31
CA LYS A 219 10.97 -4.03 79.55
C LYS A 219 10.24 -5.04 80.41
N GLU A 220 10.80 -6.21 80.51
CA GLU A 220 10.65 -7.10 81.67
C GLU A 220 11.47 -6.54 82.83
N GLY A 221 10.95 -6.68 84.01
CA GLY A 221 11.73 -6.51 85.20
C GLY A 221 10.88 -6.18 86.42
N GLU A 222 10.66 -7.21 87.23
CA GLU A 222 10.35 -7.26 88.67
C GLU A 222 8.98 -6.85 89.17
#